data_8d7cad6908dad6372bc8ef16cfb4316a
#
_entry.id   8d7cad6908dad6372bc8ef16cfb4316a
#
_cell.length_a   1.000
_cell.length_b   1.000
_cell.length_c   1.000
_cell.angle_alpha   90.00
_cell.angle_beta   90.00
_cell.angle_gamma   90.00
#
_symmetry.space_group_name_H-M   'P 1'
#
loop_
_entity.id
_entity.type
_entity.pdbx_description
1 polymer ?
#
loop_
_entity_poly.entity_id
_entity_poly.type
_entity_poly.pdbx_seq_one_letter_code
_entity_poly.pdbx_strand_id
1 'polypeptide(L)'
;MIIYNVRVFTEEEKFVPGAVLLRDDRIEQVFTGREIPKEILGAEEEQIDGQGCYCFPGMIDLHFHGCKGYDFCDGTREAVEEIARYEASIGVTAIAPATMTLPVEELVQIHGNGASLKKQED
;
A
#
# COMPACT_ATOMS: atom_id res chain seq x y z
N MET A 1 5.44 -13.56 -6.64
CA MET A 1 5.31 -13.88 -5.19
C MET A 1 3.91 -14.38 -4.89
N ILE A 2 3.76 -15.39 -4.03
CA ILE A 2 2.45 -15.83 -3.55
C ILE A 2 2.37 -15.76 -2.01
N ILE A 3 1.28 -15.21 -1.50
CA ILE A 3 0.93 -15.23 -0.08
C ILE A 3 -0.16 -16.29 0.09
N TYR A 4 0.13 -17.36 0.79
CA TYR A 4 -0.79 -18.49 0.98
C TYR A 4 -1.12 -18.72 2.46
N ASN A 5 -2.04 -19.66 2.74
CA ASN A 5 -2.52 -19.93 4.09
C ASN A 5 -3.02 -18.67 4.81
N VAL A 6 -3.84 -17.88 4.11
CA VAL A 6 -4.45 -16.65 4.61
C VAL A 6 -5.98 -16.72 4.57
N ARG A 7 -6.62 -15.77 5.21
CA ARG A 7 -8.04 -15.50 5.07
C ARG A 7 -8.20 -14.25 4.22
N VAL A 8 -8.48 -14.43 2.92
CA VAL A 8 -8.61 -13.34 1.96
C VAL A 8 -9.97 -12.66 2.09
N PHE A 9 -9.99 -11.34 1.98
CA PHE A 9 -11.20 -10.55 1.88
C PHE A 9 -11.74 -10.62 0.45
N THR A 10 -13.03 -10.94 0.30
CA THR A 10 -13.69 -11.11 -1.02
C THR A 10 -14.65 -9.98 -1.32
N GLU A 11 -15.12 -9.92 -2.57
CA GLU A 11 -16.12 -8.96 -3.03
C GLU A 11 -17.48 -9.10 -2.30
N GLU A 12 -17.76 -10.27 -1.71
CA GLU A 12 -18.93 -10.47 -0.86
C GLU A 12 -18.72 -9.99 0.59
N GLU A 13 -17.70 -9.19 0.83
CA GLU A 13 -17.36 -8.65 2.16
C GLU A 13 -17.12 -9.73 3.23
N LYS A 14 -16.50 -10.84 2.85
CA LYS A 14 -16.22 -11.98 3.72
C LYS A 14 -14.74 -12.36 3.69
N PHE A 15 -14.29 -12.88 4.81
CA PHE A 15 -12.98 -13.52 4.91
C PHE A 15 -13.12 -15.03 4.72
N VAL A 16 -12.50 -15.55 3.67
CA VAL A 16 -12.47 -16.97 3.36
C VAL A 16 -11.02 -17.48 3.28
N PRO A 17 -10.74 -18.77 3.57
CA PRO A 17 -9.41 -19.32 3.34
C PRO A 17 -8.99 -19.12 1.88
N GLY A 18 -7.71 -18.81 1.65
CA GLY A 18 -7.25 -18.57 0.30
C GLY A 18 -5.79 -18.18 0.20
N ALA A 19 -5.43 -17.64 -0.96
CA ALA A 19 -4.11 -17.10 -1.27
C ALA A 19 -4.21 -15.92 -2.24
N VAL A 20 -3.13 -15.14 -2.30
CA VAL A 20 -3.01 -13.99 -3.20
C VAL A 20 -1.73 -14.14 -4.01
N LEU A 21 -1.84 -14.12 -5.32
CA LEU A 21 -0.72 -14.07 -6.26
C LEU A 21 -0.44 -12.62 -6.63
N LEU A 22 0.80 -12.21 -6.43
CA LEU A 22 1.28 -10.87 -6.76
C LEU A 22 2.27 -10.94 -7.92
N ARG A 23 2.15 -10.01 -8.85
CA ARG A 23 3.14 -9.73 -9.89
C ARG A 23 3.51 -8.25 -9.83
N ASP A 24 4.79 -8.01 -9.66
CA ASP A 24 5.31 -6.66 -9.44
C ASP A 24 4.55 -5.96 -8.30
N ASP A 25 3.91 -4.84 -8.58
CA ASP A 25 3.12 -4.03 -7.65
C ASP A 25 1.60 -4.35 -7.66
N ARG A 26 1.19 -5.46 -8.33
CA ARG A 26 -0.22 -5.76 -8.58
C ARG A 26 -0.68 -7.09 -8.01
N ILE A 27 -1.95 -7.11 -7.56
CA ILE A 27 -2.65 -8.35 -7.30
C ILE A 27 -3.03 -8.96 -8.65
N GLU A 28 -2.36 -10.06 -9.03
CA GLU A 28 -2.65 -10.76 -10.28
C GLU A 28 -3.87 -11.66 -10.13
N GLN A 29 -3.93 -12.42 -9.03
CA GLN A 29 -5.03 -13.35 -8.81
C GLN A 29 -5.29 -13.58 -7.32
N VAL A 30 -6.55 -13.74 -6.97
CA VAL A 30 -7.01 -14.17 -5.65
C VAL A 30 -7.60 -15.57 -5.77
N PHE A 31 -7.08 -16.49 -4.97
CA PHE A 31 -7.60 -17.84 -4.82
C PHE A 31 -8.46 -17.93 -3.58
N THR A 32 -9.68 -18.44 -3.73
CA THR A 32 -10.58 -18.69 -2.61
C THR A 32 -10.74 -20.20 -2.39
N GLY A 33 -10.68 -20.63 -1.13
CA GLY A 33 -10.71 -22.04 -0.75
C GLY A 33 -9.42 -22.50 -0.10
N ARG A 34 -9.41 -23.75 0.37
CA ARG A 34 -8.25 -24.33 1.08
C ARG A 34 -7.20 -24.91 0.13
N GLU A 35 -7.59 -25.22 -1.09
CA GLU A 35 -6.69 -25.85 -2.07
C GLU A 35 -6.26 -24.80 -3.09
N ILE A 36 -4.96 -24.55 -3.12
CA ILE A 36 -4.30 -23.76 -4.14
C ILE A 36 -3.71 -24.74 -5.14
N PRO A 37 -3.85 -24.51 -6.46
CA PRO A 37 -3.23 -25.38 -7.46
C PRO A 37 -1.73 -25.54 -7.18
N LYS A 38 -1.28 -26.79 -7.11
CA LYS A 38 0.14 -27.10 -6.81
C LYS A 38 1.09 -26.52 -7.84
N GLU A 39 0.61 -26.39 -9.07
CA GLU A 39 1.33 -25.80 -10.19
C GLU A 39 1.65 -24.32 -9.91
N ILE A 40 0.72 -23.60 -9.29
CA ILE A 40 0.92 -22.19 -8.91
C ILE A 40 1.92 -22.10 -7.76
N LEU A 41 1.73 -22.88 -6.70
CA LEU A 41 2.67 -22.90 -5.58
C LEU A 41 4.08 -23.34 -6.02
N GLY A 42 4.18 -24.33 -6.89
CA GLY A 42 5.47 -24.82 -7.38
C GLY A 42 6.18 -23.90 -8.37
N ALA A 43 5.47 -22.98 -9.00
CA ALA A 43 6.03 -22.03 -9.97
C ALA A 43 6.59 -20.74 -9.32
N GLU A 44 6.17 -20.43 -8.09
CA GLU A 44 6.58 -19.20 -7.43
C GLU A 44 7.83 -19.41 -6.57
N GLU A 45 8.90 -18.68 -6.87
CA GLU A 45 10.14 -18.70 -6.10
C GLU A 45 9.97 -18.03 -4.72
N GLU A 46 9.16 -16.98 -4.65
CA GLU A 46 8.89 -16.24 -3.43
C GLU A 46 7.52 -16.61 -2.86
N GLN A 47 7.51 -17.21 -1.68
CA GLN A 47 6.30 -17.70 -1.02
C GLN A 47 6.26 -17.23 0.43
N ILE A 48 5.11 -16.69 0.84
CA ILE A 48 4.87 -16.23 2.21
C ILE A 48 3.74 -17.06 2.81
N ASP A 49 4.03 -17.80 3.88
CA ASP A 49 2.99 -18.45 4.69
C ASP A 49 2.36 -17.42 5.64
N GLY A 50 1.12 -17.06 5.39
CA GLY A 50 0.39 -16.11 6.21
C GLY A 50 -0.17 -16.68 7.52
N GLN A 51 0.03 -17.97 7.79
CA GLN A 51 -0.30 -18.63 9.09
C GLN A 51 -1.74 -18.39 9.56
N GLY A 52 -2.68 -18.29 8.63
CA GLY A 52 -4.08 -18.03 8.93
C GLY A 52 -4.43 -16.56 9.17
N CYS A 53 -3.50 -15.65 8.98
CA CYS A 53 -3.74 -14.21 9.10
C CYS A 53 -4.79 -13.72 8.09
N TYR A 54 -5.40 -12.58 8.40
CA TYR A 54 -6.29 -11.88 7.49
C TYR A 54 -5.47 -11.18 6.41
N CYS A 55 -5.92 -11.30 5.16
CA CYS A 55 -5.30 -10.67 4.00
C CYS A 55 -6.36 -9.84 3.26
N PHE A 56 -6.09 -8.58 3.09
CA PHE A 56 -6.94 -7.63 2.35
C PHE A 56 -6.05 -6.63 1.61
N PRO A 57 -6.56 -5.93 0.60
CA PRO A 57 -5.81 -4.89 -0.09
C PRO A 57 -5.30 -3.84 0.88
N GLY A 58 -4.14 -3.26 0.58
CA GLY A 58 -3.60 -2.17 1.37
C GLY A 58 -4.61 -1.03 1.51
N MET A 59 -4.60 -0.39 2.67
CA MET A 59 -5.52 0.71 2.97
C MET A 59 -5.13 1.97 2.21
N ILE A 60 -6.11 2.85 2.02
CA ILE A 60 -5.92 4.16 1.40
C ILE A 60 -6.25 5.21 2.45
N ASP A 61 -5.27 6.04 2.81
CA ASP A 61 -5.51 7.20 3.65
C ASP A 61 -5.90 8.39 2.76
N LEU A 62 -7.16 8.80 2.89
CA LEU A 62 -7.74 9.85 2.05
C LEU A 62 -7.53 11.27 2.60
N HIS A 63 -7.08 11.40 3.83
CA HIS A 63 -6.87 12.72 4.43
C HIS A 63 -6.00 12.65 5.67
N PHE A 64 -4.78 13.13 5.57
CA PHE A 64 -3.87 13.31 6.70
C PHE A 64 -2.91 14.46 6.41
N HIS A 65 -2.27 14.99 7.46
CA HIS A 65 -1.35 16.12 7.33
C HIS A 65 0.12 15.70 7.48
N GLY A 66 0.38 14.71 8.29
CA GLY A 66 1.74 14.22 8.52
C GLY A 66 1.82 13.24 9.69
N CYS A 67 3.00 12.70 9.91
CA CYS A 67 3.30 11.76 10.99
C CYS A 67 4.79 11.78 11.32
N LYS A 68 5.17 11.14 12.43
CA LYS A 68 6.58 10.99 12.85
C LYS A 68 7.36 12.29 12.99
N GLY A 69 6.69 13.40 13.24
CA GLY A 69 7.32 14.71 13.36
C GLY A 69 7.51 15.45 12.04
N TYR A 70 7.03 14.89 10.94
CA TYR A 70 6.98 15.52 9.63
C TYR A 70 5.55 15.92 9.25
N ASP A 71 5.42 17.02 8.53
CA ASP A 71 4.17 17.50 7.95
C ASP A 71 4.30 17.61 6.42
N PHE A 72 3.23 17.32 5.69
CA PHE A 72 3.25 17.50 4.24
C PHE A 72 3.53 18.95 3.84
N CYS A 73 3.17 19.89 4.71
CA CYS A 73 3.47 21.32 4.54
C CYS A 73 4.96 21.66 4.71
N ASP A 74 5.81 20.75 5.21
CA ASP A 74 7.27 20.97 5.21
C ASP A 74 7.80 21.10 3.78
N GLY A 75 7.09 20.57 2.80
CA GLY A 75 7.38 20.71 1.38
C GLY A 75 8.72 20.11 0.95
N THR A 76 9.31 19.24 1.76
CA THR A 76 10.61 18.62 1.51
C THR A 76 10.45 17.18 1.05
N ARG A 77 11.41 16.69 0.27
CA ARG A 77 11.48 15.30 -0.14
C ARG A 77 11.58 14.36 1.08
N GLU A 78 12.41 14.72 2.05
CA GLU A 78 12.61 13.95 3.27
C GLU A 78 11.27 13.73 4.02
N ALA A 79 10.47 14.78 4.20
CA ALA A 79 9.18 14.69 4.87
C ALA A 79 8.25 13.71 4.14
N VAL A 80 8.13 13.82 2.82
CA VAL A 80 7.26 12.93 2.01
C VAL A 80 7.72 11.48 2.10
N GLU A 81 9.03 11.22 1.99
CA GLU A 81 9.58 9.85 2.07
C GLU A 81 9.40 9.22 3.46
N GLU A 82 9.62 9.97 4.55
CA GLU A 82 9.43 9.46 5.92
C GLU A 82 7.95 9.19 6.22
N ILE A 83 7.06 10.08 5.80
CA ILE A 83 5.61 9.88 5.88
C ILE A 83 5.21 8.61 5.11
N ALA A 84 5.61 8.48 3.85
CA ALA A 84 5.27 7.34 3.02
C ALA A 84 5.79 6.01 3.60
N ARG A 85 7.02 6.00 4.12
CA ARG A 85 7.62 4.83 4.77
C ARG A 85 6.84 4.42 6.02
N TYR A 86 6.41 5.39 6.83
CA TYR A 86 5.60 5.10 8.01
C TYR A 86 4.23 4.54 7.62
N GLU A 87 3.53 5.16 6.68
CA GLU A 87 2.22 4.73 6.20
C GLU A 87 2.28 3.31 5.62
N ALA A 88 3.30 3.02 4.80
CA ALA A 88 3.53 1.66 4.29
C ALA A 88 3.75 0.65 5.43
N SER A 89 4.46 1.03 6.50
CA SER A 89 4.74 0.14 7.63
C SER A 89 3.51 -0.28 8.43
N ILE A 90 2.41 0.46 8.30
CA ILE A 90 1.12 0.16 8.96
C ILE A 90 0.05 -0.34 7.98
N GLY A 91 0.43 -0.64 6.73
CA GLY A 91 -0.43 -1.25 5.73
C GLY A 91 -1.21 -0.28 4.84
N VAL A 92 -0.87 1.01 4.87
CA VAL A 92 -1.40 2.01 3.94
C VAL A 92 -0.56 2.00 2.67
N THR A 93 -1.18 1.76 1.52
CA THR A 93 -0.50 1.63 0.21
C THR A 93 -0.77 2.80 -0.73
N ALA A 94 -1.70 3.68 -0.38
CA ALA A 94 -1.93 4.91 -1.11
C ALA A 94 -2.33 6.02 -0.14
N ILE A 95 -1.85 7.22 -0.39
CA ILE A 95 -2.08 8.38 0.48
C ILE A 95 -2.55 9.59 -0.32
N ALA A 96 -3.45 10.38 0.27
CA ALA A 96 -3.88 11.68 -0.23
C ALA A 96 -3.57 12.75 0.83
N PRO A 97 -2.32 13.22 0.92
CA PRO A 97 -1.94 14.18 1.94
C PRO A 97 -2.62 15.53 1.74
N ALA A 98 -3.00 16.16 2.83
CA ALA A 98 -3.64 17.46 2.85
C ALA A 98 -2.69 18.52 3.44
N THR A 99 -2.69 19.71 2.83
CA THR A 99 -1.99 20.86 3.39
C THR A 99 -2.86 21.58 4.41
N MET A 100 -2.22 22.31 5.30
CA MET A 100 -2.89 23.34 6.11
C MET A 100 -3.22 24.55 5.24
N THR A 101 -3.97 25.50 5.80
CA THR A 101 -4.23 26.79 5.16
C THR A 101 -2.95 27.63 5.18
N LEU A 102 -2.34 27.81 4.01
CA LEU A 102 -1.10 28.55 3.80
C LEU A 102 -1.26 29.55 2.66
N PRO A 103 -0.36 30.54 2.52
CA PRO A 103 -0.30 31.39 1.34
C PRO A 103 -0.22 30.58 0.04
N VAL A 104 -0.84 31.11 -1.03
CA VAL A 104 -0.96 30.39 -2.31
C VAL A 104 0.42 30.02 -2.88
N GLU A 105 1.40 30.90 -2.75
CA GLU A 105 2.76 30.69 -3.24
C GLU A 105 3.43 29.50 -2.55
N GLU A 106 3.22 29.35 -1.24
CA GLU A 106 3.74 28.20 -0.47
C GLU A 106 3.03 26.91 -0.89
N LEU A 107 1.71 26.93 -1.04
CA LEU A 107 0.94 25.76 -1.51
C LEU A 107 1.40 25.28 -2.89
N VAL A 108 1.64 26.20 -3.81
CA VAL A 108 2.14 25.88 -5.15
C VAL A 108 3.51 25.17 -5.07
N GLN A 109 4.39 25.64 -4.20
CA GLN A 109 5.71 25.04 -4.00
C GLN A 109 5.63 23.64 -3.38
N ILE A 110 4.84 23.48 -2.31
CA ILE A 110 4.64 22.19 -1.62
C ILE A 110 4.09 21.15 -2.59
N HIS A 111 3.02 21.47 -3.31
CA HIS A 111 2.42 20.54 -4.27
C HIS A 111 3.33 20.27 -5.48
N GLY A 112 4.10 21.25 -5.93
CA GLY A 112 5.09 21.09 -6.98
C GLY A 112 6.18 20.08 -6.59
N ASN A 113 6.67 20.15 -5.37
CA ASN A 113 7.67 19.21 -4.85
C ASN A 113 7.08 17.80 -4.72
N GLY A 114 5.87 17.64 -4.17
CA GLY A 114 5.19 16.34 -4.09
C GLY A 114 4.94 15.70 -5.45
N ALA A 115 4.50 16.48 -6.44
CA ALA A 115 4.28 15.98 -7.80
C ALA A 115 5.56 15.56 -8.52
N SER A 116 6.70 16.17 -8.20
CA SER A 116 8.00 15.80 -8.79
C SER A 116 8.51 14.46 -8.29
N LEU A 117 8.18 14.07 -7.06
CA LEU A 117 8.54 12.77 -6.49
C LEU A 117 7.81 11.63 -7.20
N LYS A 118 6.51 11.77 -7.43
CA LYS A 118 5.71 10.77 -8.13
C LYS A 118 6.23 10.43 -9.53
N LYS A 119 6.82 11.41 -10.24
CA LYS A 119 7.36 11.20 -11.60
C LYS A 119 8.70 10.49 -11.65
N GLN A 120 9.37 10.31 -10.52
CA GLN A 120 10.68 9.63 -10.46
C GLN A 120 10.54 8.13 -10.19
N GLU A 121 9.36 7.66 -9.85
CA GLU A 121 9.06 6.25 -9.55
C GLU A 121 8.37 5.51 -10.71
N ASP A 122 7.97 6.22 -11.77
CA ASP A 122 7.46 5.67 -13.04
C ASP A 122 8.62 5.46 -14.06
#